data_cc83a07556738ccc2786bb6e3dbdcd1d
#
_entry.id   cc83a07556738ccc2786bb6e3dbdcd1d
#
_cell.length_a   1.000
_cell.length_b   1.000
_cell.length_c   1.000
_cell.angle_alpha   90.00
_cell.angle_beta   90.00
_cell.angle_gamma   90.00
#
_symmetry.space_group_name_H-M   'P 1'
#
loop_
_entity.id
_entity.type
_entity.pdbx_description
1 polymer ?
#
loop_
_entity_poly.entity_id
_entity_poly.type
_entity_poly.pdbx_seq_one_letter_code
_entity_poly.pdbx_strand_id
1 'polypeptide(L)'
;MIITAVGLGLIGGSMCKAIKKHTNHTVYGIDTNKETIAMALSQNAIDKETDDLSLADLTRVSLYPTDAIDYITSNAHRFKKGSIVIDTCGIKKAVTDSVTPVLAERDVTFIGAHPMAGREFSGFEYSLDNLFDEASFIITPTAAVPQAKLNLLEDFAYSIHFKKVVFASPEEHDQIIAFTSQLAHVVSNAYIKSPTHQKQLGFSAGSFQDLTRVAKLNEVMWTPLFMLNKEPLCFEIDYIIDRLTEYRDAMQNGDNDRLRQLLKEGRILKEETKQL
;
A
#
# COMPACT_ATOMS: atom_id res chain seq x y z
N MET A 1 22.27 -0.09 -11.50
CA MET A 1 22.25 0.59 -10.19
C MET A 1 22.50 -0.41 -9.07
N ILE A 2 22.98 0.07 -7.93
CA ILE A 2 22.97 -0.68 -6.68
C ILE A 2 21.68 -0.29 -5.93
N ILE A 3 20.89 -1.29 -5.57
CA ILE A 3 19.62 -1.11 -4.88
C ILE A 3 19.72 -1.80 -3.52
N THR A 4 19.46 -1.07 -2.44
CA THR A 4 19.35 -1.66 -1.10
C THR A 4 17.89 -1.82 -0.71
N ALA A 5 17.51 -3.03 -0.34
CA ALA A 5 16.18 -3.41 0.10
C ALA A 5 16.15 -3.57 1.63
N VAL A 6 15.44 -2.70 2.30
CA VAL A 6 15.22 -2.76 3.76
C VAL A 6 13.84 -3.37 4.01
N GLY A 7 13.80 -4.47 4.75
CA GLY A 7 12.61 -5.30 4.92
C GLY A 7 12.38 -6.23 3.72
N LEU A 8 12.51 -7.52 3.96
CA LEU A 8 12.39 -8.58 2.95
C LEU A 8 11.11 -9.42 3.14
N GLY A 9 10.05 -8.82 3.66
CA GLY A 9 8.74 -9.47 3.75
C GLY A 9 8.11 -9.74 2.37
N LEU A 10 6.80 -9.94 2.33
CA LEU A 10 6.05 -10.22 1.08
C LEU A 10 6.38 -9.20 -0.03
N ILE A 11 6.16 -7.91 0.23
CA ILE A 11 6.37 -6.84 -0.77
C ILE A 11 7.86 -6.67 -1.07
N GLY A 12 8.67 -6.57 -0.01
CA GLY A 12 10.10 -6.38 -0.15
C GLY A 12 10.79 -7.52 -0.89
N GLY A 13 10.49 -8.75 -0.53
CA GLY A 13 11.01 -9.95 -1.18
C GLY A 13 10.54 -10.07 -2.63
N SER A 14 9.25 -9.77 -2.91
CA SER A 14 8.72 -9.80 -4.28
C SER A 14 9.40 -8.78 -5.18
N MET A 15 9.62 -7.55 -4.70
CA MET A 15 10.36 -6.56 -5.48
C MET A 15 11.82 -7.00 -5.73
N CYS A 16 12.51 -7.59 -4.74
CA CYS A 16 13.85 -8.13 -4.96
C CYS A 16 13.85 -9.22 -6.05
N LYS A 17 12.91 -10.16 -5.98
CA LYS A 17 12.79 -11.23 -7.00
C LYS A 17 12.49 -10.66 -8.38
N ALA A 18 11.58 -9.69 -8.50
CA ALA A 18 11.26 -9.04 -9.76
C ALA A 18 12.48 -8.28 -10.34
N ILE A 19 13.21 -7.54 -9.50
CA ILE A 19 14.44 -6.85 -9.90
C ILE A 19 15.47 -7.84 -10.44
N LYS A 20 15.73 -8.92 -9.72
CA LYS A 20 16.71 -9.94 -10.13
C LYS A 20 16.31 -10.69 -11.39
N LYS A 21 15.01 -10.87 -11.62
CA LYS A 21 14.47 -11.56 -12.80
C LYS A 21 14.51 -10.71 -14.06
N HIS A 22 14.20 -9.43 -13.94
CA HIS A 22 13.93 -8.57 -15.10
C HIS A 22 15.01 -7.51 -15.37
N THR A 23 15.98 -7.36 -14.46
CA THR A 23 17.03 -6.34 -14.60
C THR A 23 18.41 -6.90 -14.28
N ASN A 24 19.44 -6.12 -14.63
CA ASN A 24 20.84 -6.42 -14.24
C ASN A 24 21.28 -5.59 -13.02
N HIS A 25 20.36 -5.16 -12.18
CA HIS A 25 20.69 -4.39 -10.98
C HIS A 25 21.29 -5.28 -9.90
N THR A 26 22.20 -4.70 -9.13
CA THR A 26 22.73 -5.34 -7.91
C THR A 26 21.79 -5.05 -6.76
N VAL A 27 21.35 -6.08 -6.04
CA VAL A 27 20.39 -5.97 -4.94
C VAL A 27 21.05 -6.39 -3.63
N TYR A 28 21.11 -5.49 -2.67
CA TYR A 28 21.55 -5.79 -1.32
C TYR A 28 20.33 -5.83 -0.38
N GLY A 29 20.35 -6.73 0.60
CA GLY A 29 19.27 -6.93 1.54
C GLY A 29 19.64 -6.53 2.97
N ILE A 30 18.67 -5.94 3.65
CA ILE A 30 18.69 -5.66 5.10
C ILE A 30 17.40 -6.21 5.68
N ASP A 31 17.52 -7.13 6.63
CA ASP A 31 16.39 -7.62 7.42
C ASP A 31 16.89 -8.01 8.82
N THR A 32 16.04 -7.87 9.82
CA THR A 32 16.37 -8.26 11.20
C THR A 32 16.34 -9.78 11.38
N ASN A 33 15.57 -10.49 10.54
CA ASN A 33 15.45 -11.94 10.57
C ASN A 33 16.52 -12.59 9.67
N LYS A 34 17.48 -13.27 10.28
CA LYS A 34 18.58 -13.94 9.57
C LYS A 34 18.12 -15.11 8.70
N GLU A 35 17.02 -15.77 9.04
CA GLU A 35 16.45 -16.82 8.23
C GLU A 35 15.87 -16.24 6.93
N THR A 36 15.22 -15.09 7.01
CA THR A 36 14.75 -14.33 5.83
C THR A 36 15.92 -13.96 4.91
N ILE A 37 17.03 -13.46 5.46
CA ILE A 37 18.25 -13.16 4.69
C ILE A 37 18.79 -14.43 4.00
N ALA A 38 18.89 -15.53 4.74
CA ALA A 38 19.37 -16.80 4.18
C ALA A 38 18.48 -17.32 3.04
N MET A 39 17.15 -17.23 3.21
CA MET A 39 16.21 -17.57 2.14
C MET A 39 16.35 -16.66 0.93
N ALA A 40 16.48 -15.35 1.13
CA ALA A 40 16.62 -14.39 0.04
C ALA A 40 17.91 -14.61 -0.77
N LEU A 41 19.02 -14.94 -0.10
CA LEU A 41 20.28 -15.33 -0.74
C LEU A 41 20.15 -16.66 -1.51
N SER A 42 19.58 -17.69 -0.89
CA SER A 42 19.43 -19.01 -1.51
C SER A 42 18.54 -19.01 -2.75
N GLN A 43 17.57 -18.09 -2.80
CA GLN A 43 16.67 -17.89 -3.95
C GLN A 43 17.17 -16.83 -4.94
N ASN A 44 18.39 -16.32 -4.79
CA ASN A 44 18.97 -15.26 -5.62
C ASN A 44 18.07 -13.98 -5.68
N ALA A 45 17.30 -13.70 -4.65
CA ALA A 45 16.50 -12.47 -4.56
C ALA A 45 17.38 -11.26 -4.17
N ILE A 46 18.49 -11.49 -3.47
CA ILE A 46 19.52 -10.50 -3.16
C ILE A 46 20.91 -11.07 -3.48
N ASP A 47 21.86 -10.19 -3.82
CA ASP A 47 23.24 -10.58 -4.11
C ASP A 47 24.07 -10.73 -2.84
N LYS A 48 23.77 -9.93 -1.82
CA LYS A 48 24.37 -10.04 -0.49
C LYS A 48 23.55 -9.35 0.59
N GLU A 49 23.77 -9.72 1.83
CA GLU A 49 23.41 -8.93 3.00
C GLU A 49 24.33 -7.71 3.12
N THR A 50 23.81 -6.58 3.56
CA THR A 50 24.60 -5.39 3.90
C THR A 50 24.00 -4.66 5.08
N ASP A 51 24.78 -3.82 5.72
CA ASP A 51 24.34 -2.78 6.63
C ASP A 51 24.76 -1.38 6.15
N ASP A 52 25.44 -1.30 5.01
CA ASP A 52 26.00 -0.07 4.44
C ASP A 52 25.02 0.54 3.43
N LEU A 53 24.31 1.57 3.88
CA LEU A 53 23.35 2.33 3.07
C LEU A 53 24.03 3.31 2.10
N SER A 54 25.34 3.60 2.29
CA SER A 54 26.08 4.54 1.43
C SER A 54 26.41 3.98 0.04
N LEU A 55 26.19 2.70 -0.17
CA LEU A 55 26.45 2.03 -1.45
C LEU A 55 25.30 2.23 -2.46
N ALA A 56 24.08 2.45 -1.98
CA ALA A 56 22.88 2.37 -2.79
C ALA A 56 22.61 3.66 -3.60
N ASP A 57 22.32 3.49 -4.88
CA ASP A 57 21.74 4.55 -5.72
C ASP A 57 20.26 4.74 -5.43
N LEU A 58 19.58 3.63 -5.10
CA LEU A 58 18.18 3.58 -4.68
C LEU A 58 18.06 2.71 -3.42
N THR A 59 17.55 3.28 -2.32
CA THR A 59 17.16 2.51 -1.14
C THR A 59 15.64 2.39 -1.07
N ARG A 60 15.15 1.18 -0.98
CA ARG A 60 13.72 0.89 -0.82
C ARG A 60 13.46 0.36 0.59
N VAL A 61 12.53 1.00 1.30
CA VAL A 61 12.14 0.64 2.67
C VAL A 61 10.74 0.03 2.65
N SER A 62 10.64 -1.27 2.95
CA SER A 62 9.40 -2.06 2.98
C SER A 62 9.09 -2.53 4.40
N LEU A 63 8.87 -1.57 5.28
CA LEU A 63 8.50 -1.75 6.67
C LEU A 63 7.09 -1.20 6.92
N TYR A 64 6.53 -1.43 8.10
CA TYR A 64 5.30 -0.74 8.51
C TYR A 64 5.56 0.77 8.62
N PRO A 65 4.53 1.63 8.44
CA PRO A 65 4.75 3.07 8.31
C PRO A 65 5.55 3.70 9.44
N THR A 66 5.23 3.38 10.69
CA THR A 66 5.97 3.90 11.85
C THR A 66 7.42 3.44 11.84
N ASP A 67 7.65 2.14 11.61
CA ASP A 67 9.00 1.57 11.54
C ASP A 67 9.80 2.13 10.36
N ALA A 68 9.12 2.41 9.23
CA ALA A 68 9.74 3.03 8.06
C ALA A 68 10.19 4.46 8.35
N ILE A 69 9.36 5.26 9.01
CA ILE A 69 9.69 6.61 9.46
C ILE A 69 10.91 6.56 10.40
N ASP A 70 10.85 5.73 11.42
CA ASP A 70 11.92 5.60 12.42
C ASP A 70 13.23 5.12 11.79
N TYR A 71 13.14 4.12 10.91
CA TYR A 71 14.31 3.60 10.20
C TYR A 71 14.95 4.65 9.31
N ILE A 72 14.16 5.33 8.48
CA ILE A 72 14.67 6.33 7.53
C ILE A 72 15.28 7.52 8.28
N THR A 73 14.60 8.06 9.29
CA THR A 73 15.06 9.24 10.03
C THR A 73 16.31 8.94 10.85
N SER A 74 16.35 7.81 11.55
CA SER A 74 17.53 7.39 12.36
C SER A 74 18.76 7.11 11.50
N ASN A 75 18.58 6.67 10.25
CA ASN A 75 19.68 6.34 9.34
C ASN A 75 19.95 7.42 8.28
N ALA A 76 19.33 8.59 8.36
CA ALA A 76 19.44 9.64 7.35
C ALA A 76 20.88 10.02 7.00
N HIS A 77 21.78 9.99 7.98
CA HIS A 77 23.20 10.31 7.83
C HIS A 77 24.02 9.22 7.12
N ARG A 78 23.45 8.01 6.91
CA ARG A 78 24.11 6.86 6.31
C ARG A 78 23.80 6.68 4.82
N PHE A 79 22.73 7.31 4.32
CA PHE A 79 22.38 7.22 2.91
C PHE A 79 23.40 7.93 2.01
N LYS A 80 23.59 7.41 0.81
CA LYS A 80 24.45 7.99 -0.20
C LYS A 80 23.92 9.38 -0.61
N LYS A 81 24.77 10.39 -0.61
CA LYS A 81 24.41 11.72 -1.14
C LYS A 81 23.98 11.65 -2.61
N GLY A 82 22.96 12.38 -2.97
CA GLY A 82 22.37 12.36 -4.31
C GLY A 82 21.47 11.17 -4.60
N SER A 83 21.40 10.14 -3.72
CA SER A 83 20.58 8.95 -3.92
C SER A 83 19.08 9.22 -3.76
N ILE A 84 18.30 8.19 -4.05
CA ILE A 84 16.85 8.15 -3.86
C ILE A 84 16.52 7.17 -2.73
N VAL A 85 15.62 7.57 -1.84
CA VAL A 85 14.98 6.69 -0.86
C VAL A 85 13.49 6.64 -1.18
N ILE A 86 12.93 5.44 -1.28
CA ILE A 86 11.49 5.21 -1.40
C ILE A 86 11.00 4.35 -0.26
N ASP A 87 9.75 4.53 0.12
CA ASP A 87 9.00 3.57 0.93
C ASP A 87 8.05 2.74 0.06
N THR A 88 7.38 1.76 0.65
CA THR A 88 6.31 0.98 0.00
C THR A 88 5.06 0.90 0.89
N CYS A 89 4.89 1.85 1.78
CA CYS A 89 3.78 1.87 2.74
C CYS A 89 2.43 2.10 2.06
N GLY A 90 1.38 1.64 2.69
CA GLY A 90 -0.01 1.84 2.24
C GLY A 90 -0.58 3.23 2.52
N ILE A 91 0.18 4.13 3.17
CA ILE A 91 -0.16 5.55 3.40
C ILE A 91 1.05 6.40 3.06
N LYS A 92 0.83 7.65 2.63
CA LYS A 92 1.92 8.48 2.09
C LYS A 92 2.19 9.74 2.89
N LYS A 93 1.13 10.49 3.24
CA LYS A 93 1.30 11.81 3.84
C LYS A 93 2.14 11.79 5.11
N ALA A 94 1.79 10.94 6.07
CA ALA A 94 2.51 10.87 7.34
C ALA A 94 3.99 10.47 7.16
N VAL A 95 4.29 9.55 6.24
CA VAL A 95 5.67 9.15 5.93
C VAL A 95 6.41 10.30 5.26
N THR A 96 5.83 10.89 4.21
CA THR A 96 6.44 11.99 3.45
C THR A 96 6.77 13.20 4.32
N ASP A 97 5.81 13.64 5.14
CA ASP A 97 5.98 14.80 6.03
C ASP A 97 7.10 14.59 7.07
N SER A 98 7.23 13.34 7.55
CA SER A 98 8.23 12.99 8.57
C SER A 98 9.64 12.87 8.00
N VAL A 99 9.80 12.23 6.83
CA VAL A 99 11.14 11.85 6.34
C VAL A 99 11.74 12.83 5.35
N THR A 100 10.92 13.56 4.57
CA THR A 100 11.42 14.46 3.52
C THR A 100 12.33 15.56 4.07
N PRO A 101 11.98 16.29 5.15
CA PRO A 101 12.85 17.35 5.67
C PRO A 101 14.21 16.82 6.13
N VAL A 102 14.21 15.66 6.83
CA VAL A 102 15.41 15.05 7.38
C VAL A 102 16.37 14.59 6.28
N LEU A 103 15.84 14.00 5.20
CA LEU A 103 16.66 13.53 4.08
C LEU A 103 17.15 14.69 3.19
N ALA A 104 16.36 15.75 3.02
CA ALA A 104 16.76 16.93 2.26
C ALA A 104 18.01 17.60 2.85
N GLU A 105 18.15 17.67 4.17
CA GLU A 105 19.37 18.17 4.86
C GLU A 105 20.62 17.34 4.55
N ARG A 106 20.47 16.14 4.01
CA ARG A 106 21.55 15.20 3.70
C ARG A 106 21.81 15.06 2.19
N ASP A 107 21.17 15.89 1.37
CA ASP A 107 21.21 15.76 -0.11
C ASP A 107 20.71 14.37 -0.58
N VAL A 108 19.69 13.83 0.08
CA VAL A 108 19.02 12.60 -0.27
C VAL A 108 17.58 12.90 -0.64
N THR A 109 17.09 12.35 -1.75
CA THR A 109 15.71 12.60 -2.21
C THR A 109 14.79 11.49 -1.74
N PHE A 110 13.76 11.85 -0.98
CA PHE A 110 12.65 10.94 -0.68
C PHE A 110 11.56 11.04 -1.76
N ILE A 111 11.04 9.89 -2.17
CA ILE A 111 9.87 9.80 -3.06
C ILE A 111 8.96 8.72 -2.48
N GLY A 112 7.77 9.09 -2.05
CA GLY A 112 6.78 8.13 -1.58
C GLY A 112 6.36 7.20 -2.71
N ALA A 113 6.24 5.89 -2.43
CA ALA A 113 5.77 4.92 -3.39
C ALA A 113 4.80 3.92 -2.75
N HIS A 114 3.88 3.41 -3.56
CA HIS A 114 2.93 2.39 -3.11
C HIS A 114 2.66 1.39 -4.24
N PRO A 115 3.23 0.18 -4.17
CA PRO A 115 2.87 -0.91 -5.08
C PRO A 115 1.48 -1.42 -4.74
N MET A 116 0.52 -1.25 -5.67
CA MET A 116 -0.88 -1.66 -5.49
C MET A 116 -1.05 -3.17 -5.68
N ALA A 117 -0.29 -3.94 -4.93
CA ALA A 117 -0.32 -5.39 -4.92
C ALA A 117 -0.12 -5.92 -3.51
N GLY A 118 -0.78 -7.03 -3.21
CA GLY A 118 -0.67 -7.69 -1.92
C GLY A 118 -1.33 -9.05 -1.93
N ARG A 119 -1.10 -9.79 -0.88
CA ARG A 119 -1.74 -11.09 -0.59
C ARG A 119 -2.14 -11.14 0.88
N GLU A 120 -3.00 -12.08 1.24
CA GLU A 120 -3.46 -12.28 2.63
C GLU A 120 -2.41 -12.98 3.51
N PHE A 121 -1.18 -13.11 3.02
CA PHE A 121 -0.05 -13.74 3.69
C PHE A 121 1.07 -12.73 3.91
N SER A 122 1.89 -12.93 4.92
CA SER A 122 3.07 -12.12 5.23
C SER A 122 4.31 -13.01 5.28
N GLY A 123 5.49 -12.40 5.05
CA GLY A 123 6.77 -13.09 5.07
C GLY A 123 7.39 -13.28 3.69
N PHE A 124 8.67 -13.53 3.67
CA PHE A 124 9.45 -13.73 2.44
C PHE A 124 9.03 -14.98 1.67
N GLU A 125 8.63 -16.02 2.37
CA GLU A 125 8.19 -17.31 1.82
C GLU A 125 7.00 -17.18 0.88
N TYR A 126 6.18 -16.14 1.04
CA TYR A 126 5.04 -15.86 0.18
C TYR A 126 5.34 -14.88 -0.95
N SER A 127 6.58 -14.38 -1.04
CA SER A 127 6.99 -13.42 -2.08
C SER A 127 7.05 -14.08 -3.46
N LEU A 128 6.63 -13.36 -4.49
CA LEU A 128 6.54 -13.80 -5.87
C LEU A 128 7.30 -12.85 -6.78
N ASP A 129 7.94 -13.38 -7.82
CA ASP A 129 8.64 -12.58 -8.82
C ASP A 129 7.74 -11.88 -9.84
N ASN A 130 6.46 -12.25 -9.86
CA ASN A 130 5.42 -11.71 -10.73
C ASN A 130 4.25 -11.04 -9.96
N LEU A 131 4.46 -10.70 -8.69
CA LEU A 131 3.40 -10.08 -7.86
C LEU A 131 2.86 -8.79 -8.46
N PHE A 132 3.66 -8.09 -9.26
CA PHE A 132 3.39 -6.74 -9.76
C PHE A 132 2.92 -6.67 -11.21
N ASP A 133 2.87 -7.79 -11.94
CA ASP A 133 2.63 -7.82 -13.40
C ASP A 133 1.32 -7.13 -13.83
N GLU A 134 0.29 -7.16 -13.00
CA GLU A 134 -1.00 -6.47 -13.26
C GLU A 134 -1.23 -5.28 -12.33
N ALA A 135 -0.25 -4.92 -11.51
CA ALA A 135 -0.39 -3.90 -10.49
C ALA A 135 -0.02 -2.49 -10.99
N SER A 136 -0.61 -1.49 -10.36
CA SER A 136 -0.16 -0.10 -10.47
C SER A 136 0.94 0.19 -9.45
N PHE A 137 1.89 1.03 -9.84
CA PHE A 137 2.88 1.63 -8.94
C PHE A 137 2.55 3.11 -8.77
N ILE A 138 2.13 3.49 -7.57
CA ILE A 138 1.80 4.88 -7.29
C ILE A 138 3.07 5.58 -6.80
N ILE A 139 3.39 6.72 -7.40
CA ILE A 139 4.50 7.60 -7.01
C ILE A 139 3.90 8.89 -6.47
N THR A 140 4.33 9.29 -5.26
CA THR A 140 3.82 10.49 -4.61
C THR A 140 4.96 11.48 -4.35
N PRO A 141 5.38 12.25 -5.38
CA PRO A 141 6.45 13.20 -5.25
C PRO A 141 6.00 14.44 -4.50
N THR A 142 6.93 15.08 -3.78
CA THR A 142 6.80 16.48 -3.40
C THR A 142 7.23 17.39 -4.54
N ALA A 143 6.82 18.65 -4.50
CA ALA A 143 7.18 19.62 -5.54
C ALA A 143 8.70 19.84 -5.69
N ALA A 144 9.50 19.49 -4.69
CA ALA A 144 10.95 19.64 -4.68
C ALA A 144 11.71 18.51 -5.41
N VAL A 145 11.02 17.42 -5.81
CA VAL A 145 11.68 16.28 -6.45
C VAL A 145 12.06 16.61 -7.90
N PRO A 146 13.34 16.47 -8.29
CA PRO A 146 13.78 16.70 -9.66
C PRO A 146 13.13 15.72 -10.66
N GLN A 147 12.69 16.23 -11.82
CA GLN A 147 12.05 15.41 -12.86
C GLN A 147 12.90 14.21 -13.30
N ALA A 148 14.21 14.36 -13.35
CA ALA A 148 15.11 13.26 -13.71
C ALA A 148 15.03 12.07 -12.73
N LYS A 149 14.79 12.34 -11.43
CA LYS A 149 14.61 11.29 -10.42
C LYS A 149 13.23 10.62 -10.51
N LEU A 150 12.20 11.39 -10.91
CA LEU A 150 10.88 10.83 -11.19
C LEU A 150 10.92 9.90 -12.40
N ASN A 151 11.54 10.34 -13.49
CA ASN A 151 11.70 9.51 -14.70
C ASN A 151 12.46 8.21 -14.38
N LEU A 152 13.55 8.31 -13.59
CA LEU A 152 14.31 7.13 -13.18
C LEU A 152 13.44 6.14 -12.37
N LEU A 153 12.61 6.63 -11.46
CA LEU A 153 11.74 5.77 -10.66
C LEU A 153 10.59 5.18 -11.48
N GLU A 154 10.06 5.94 -12.44
CA GLU A 154 9.05 5.46 -13.39
C GLU A 154 9.62 4.35 -14.28
N ASP A 155 10.79 4.58 -14.89
CA ASP A 155 11.49 3.57 -15.70
C ASP A 155 11.82 2.32 -14.88
N PHE A 156 12.24 2.51 -13.62
CA PHE A 156 12.47 1.41 -12.69
C PHE A 156 11.18 0.59 -12.48
N ALA A 157 10.04 1.23 -12.23
CA ALA A 157 8.78 0.52 -12.01
C ALA A 157 8.38 -0.33 -13.24
N TYR A 158 8.47 0.24 -14.44
CA TYR A 158 8.21 -0.53 -15.67
C TYR A 158 9.23 -1.65 -15.89
N SER A 159 10.49 -1.45 -15.53
CA SER A 159 11.53 -2.47 -15.67
C SER A 159 11.30 -3.72 -14.81
N ILE A 160 10.53 -3.62 -13.75
CA ILE A 160 10.13 -4.73 -12.88
C ILE A 160 8.66 -5.14 -13.06
N HIS A 161 8.11 -4.83 -14.22
CA HIS A 161 6.82 -5.28 -14.74
C HIS A 161 5.57 -4.74 -14.04
N PHE A 162 5.65 -3.57 -13.40
CA PHE A 162 4.40 -2.87 -13.09
C PHE A 162 3.66 -2.51 -14.36
N LYS A 163 2.35 -2.76 -14.38
CA LYS A 163 1.51 -2.50 -15.54
C LYS A 163 1.30 -1.00 -15.80
N LYS A 164 1.23 -0.21 -14.73
CA LYS A 164 0.91 1.21 -14.79
C LYS A 164 1.63 1.97 -13.69
N VAL A 165 2.14 3.14 -14.02
CA VAL A 165 2.62 4.13 -13.04
C VAL A 165 1.58 5.23 -12.92
N VAL A 166 1.27 5.63 -11.68
CA VAL A 166 0.31 6.70 -11.36
C VAL A 166 1.01 7.73 -10.47
N PHE A 167 0.87 9.00 -10.82
CA PHE A 167 1.36 10.10 -9.99
C PHE A 167 0.20 10.75 -9.25
N ALA A 168 0.38 10.99 -7.97
CA ALA A 168 -0.59 11.69 -7.12
C ALA A 168 0.15 12.49 -6.04
N SER A 169 -0.47 13.48 -5.43
CA SER A 169 0.09 14.04 -4.19
C SER A 169 -0.06 13.04 -3.03
N PRO A 170 0.74 13.15 -1.96
CA PRO A 170 0.56 12.31 -0.77
C PRO A 170 -0.85 12.41 -0.19
N GLU A 171 -1.44 13.60 -0.18
CA GLU A 171 -2.79 13.86 0.31
C GLU A 171 -3.85 13.19 -0.57
N GLU A 172 -3.77 13.37 -1.87
CA GLU A 172 -4.69 12.75 -2.84
C GLU A 172 -4.62 11.23 -2.77
N HIS A 173 -3.40 10.67 -2.69
CA HIS A 173 -3.21 9.24 -2.48
C HIS A 173 -3.97 8.75 -1.25
N ASP A 174 -3.76 9.39 -0.10
CA ASP A 174 -4.32 8.93 1.17
C ASP A 174 -5.86 9.07 1.21
N GLN A 175 -6.41 10.09 0.55
CA GLN A 175 -7.87 10.21 0.35
C GLN A 175 -8.43 9.07 -0.50
N ILE A 176 -7.80 8.77 -1.63
CA ILE A 176 -8.24 7.69 -2.52
C ILE A 176 -8.10 6.33 -1.83
N ILE A 177 -7.01 6.09 -1.11
CA ILE A 177 -6.79 4.84 -0.37
C ILE A 177 -7.76 4.68 0.80
N ALA A 178 -8.17 5.76 1.45
CA ALA A 178 -9.21 5.71 2.46
C ALA A 178 -10.50 5.09 1.91
N PHE A 179 -10.93 5.51 0.72
CA PHE A 179 -12.11 4.99 0.05
C PHE A 179 -11.90 3.59 -0.55
N THR A 180 -10.88 3.45 -1.41
CA THR A 180 -10.73 2.24 -2.25
C THR A 180 -10.22 1.01 -1.50
N SER A 181 -9.54 1.22 -0.37
CA SER A 181 -8.93 0.15 0.42
C SER A 181 -9.43 0.15 1.87
N GLN A 182 -9.13 1.20 2.63
CA GLN A 182 -9.32 1.18 4.08
C GLN A 182 -10.80 1.07 4.48
N LEU A 183 -11.69 1.84 3.86
CA LEU A 183 -13.13 1.75 4.10
C LEU A 183 -13.67 0.35 3.80
N ALA A 184 -13.24 -0.27 2.71
CA ALA A 184 -13.66 -1.63 2.35
C ALA A 184 -13.32 -2.64 3.47
N HIS A 185 -12.15 -2.51 4.07
CA HIS A 185 -11.73 -3.34 5.19
C HIS A 185 -12.53 -3.07 6.47
N VAL A 186 -12.79 -1.79 6.79
CA VAL A 186 -13.62 -1.39 7.94
C VAL A 186 -15.03 -1.94 7.79
N VAL A 187 -15.65 -1.73 6.63
CA VAL A 187 -17.02 -2.20 6.34
C VAL A 187 -17.11 -3.72 6.40
N SER A 188 -16.18 -4.42 5.80
CA SER A 188 -16.11 -5.88 5.83
C SER A 188 -15.99 -6.42 7.26
N ASN A 189 -15.10 -5.82 8.07
CA ASN A 189 -14.91 -6.18 9.47
C ASN A 189 -16.10 -5.81 10.35
N ALA A 190 -16.79 -4.70 10.08
CA ALA A 190 -18.02 -4.32 10.77
C ALA A 190 -19.19 -5.26 10.40
N TYR A 191 -19.32 -5.60 9.12
CA TYR A 191 -20.37 -6.46 8.60
C TYR A 191 -20.38 -7.84 9.28
N ILE A 192 -19.21 -8.48 9.41
CA ILE A 192 -19.10 -9.80 10.02
C ILE A 192 -19.46 -9.83 11.51
N LYS A 193 -19.50 -8.66 12.20
CA LYS A 193 -19.87 -8.55 13.61
C LYS A 193 -21.38 -8.62 13.87
N SER A 194 -22.20 -8.77 12.83
CA SER A 194 -23.65 -8.96 13.00
C SER A 194 -23.93 -10.18 13.90
N PRO A 195 -24.87 -10.08 14.87
CA PRO A 195 -25.28 -11.23 15.68
C PRO A 195 -25.88 -12.36 14.83
N THR A 196 -26.36 -12.06 13.62
CA THR A 196 -26.89 -13.02 12.67
C THR A 196 -25.78 -13.88 12.03
N HIS A 197 -24.53 -13.43 12.07
CA HIS A 197 -23.38 -14.12 11.47
C HIS A 197 -23.30 -15.60 11.88
N GLN A 198 -23.55 -15.92 13.15
CA GLN A 198 -23.47 -17.31 13.64
C GLN A 198 -24.48 -18.27 12.98
N LYS A 199 -25.53 -17.74 12.36
CA LYS A 199 -26.60 -18.52 11.72
C LYS A 199 -26.48 -18.60 10.20
N GLN A 200 -25.38 -18.11 9.62
CA GLN A 200 -25.23 -17.96 8.17
C GLN A 200 -24.99 -19.30 7.43
N LEU A 201 -24.59 -20.36 8.14
CA LEU A 201 -24.27 -21.65 7.52
C LEU A 201 -25.47 -22.21 6.74
N GLY A 202 -25.28 -22.48 5.47
CA GLY A 202 -26.35 -22.95 4.56
C GLY A 202 -27.19 -21.83 3.95
N PHE A 203 -27.05 -20.57 4.40
CA PHE A 203 -27.75 -19.40 3.85
C PHE A 203 -26.82 -18.43 3.10
N SER A 204 -25.52 -18.61 3.21
CA SER A 204 -24.52 -17.72 2.58
C SER A 204 -24.20 -18.18 1.16
N ALA A 205 -24.01 -17.19 0.27
CA ALA A 205 -23.62 -17.37 -1.13
C ALA A 205 -22.53 -16.32 -1.49
N GLY A 206 -22.29 -16.11 -2.79
CA GLY A 206 -21.23 -15.24 -3.28
C GLY A 206 -21.22 -13.85 -2.67
N SER A 207 -22.37 -13.20 -2.53
CA SER A 207 -22.44 -11.84 -1.94
C SER A 207 -21.88 -11.76 -0.53
N PHE A 208 -22.13 -12.79 0.30
CA PHE A 208 -21.56 -12.84 1.64
C PHE A 208 -20.04 -13.06 1.59
N GLN A 209 -19.58 -13.97 0.74
CA GLN A 209 -18.15 -14.27 0.58
C GLN A 209 -17.38 -13.05 0.06
N ASP A 210 -17.91 -12.37 -0.94
CA ASP A 210 -17.29 -11.17 -1.52
C ASP A 210 -17.16 -10.06 -0.48
N LEU A 211 -18.24 -9.80 0.30
CA LEU A 211 -18.25 -8.72 1.27
C LEU A 211 -17.42 -9.04 2.53
N THR A 212 -17.22 -10.31 2.88
CA THR A 212 -16.46 -10.73 4.06
C THR A 212 -15.03 -11.15 3.76
N ARG A 213 -14.63 -11.24 2.50
CA ARG A 213 -13.31 -11.72 2.08
C ARG A 213 -12.16 -11.00 2.79
N VAL A 214 -12.28 -9.68 2.96
CA VAL A 214 -11.25 -8.84 3.59
C VAL A 214 -11.53 -8.52 5.06
N ALA A 215 -12.45 -9.23 5.71
CA ALA A 215 -12.80 -9.00 7.12
C ALA A 215 -11.72 -9.48 8.10
N LYS A 216 -10.88 -10.44 7.70
CA LYS A 216 -9.79 -10.98 8.52
C LYS A 216 -8.59 -10.03 8.47
N LEU A 217 -8.58 -9.08 9.38
CA LEU A 217 -7.53 -8.08 9.51
C LEU A 217 -6.48 -8.52 10.55
N ASN A 218 -5.21 -8.23 10.26
CA ASN A 218 -4.17 -8.24 11.29
C ASN A 218 -4.25 -6.90 12.05
N GLU A 219 -4.75 -6.91 13.26
CA GLU A 219 -4.99 -5.71 14.07
C GLU A 219 -3.70 -4.92 14.39
N VAL A 220 -2.56 -5.60 14.50
CA VAL A 220 -1.27 -4.96 14.76
C VAL A 220 -0.83 -4.10 13.57
N MET A 221 -1.06 -4.60 12.35
CA MET A 221 -0.73 -3.88 11.11
C MET A 221 -1.75 -2.77 10.80
N TRP A 222 -3.06 -3.10 10.88
CA TRP A 222 -4.11 -2.18 10.40
C TRP A 222 -4.37 -1.02 11.35
N THR A 223 -4.19 -1.18 12.66
CA THR A 223 -4.41 -0.10 13.62
C THR A 223 -3.55 1.14 13.32
N PRO A 224 -2.21 1.04 13.21
CA PRO A 224 -1.41 2.21 12.85
C PRO A 224 -1.72 2.76 11.46
N LEU A 225 -2.04 1.92 10.47
CA LEU A 225 -2.44 2.37 9.13
C LEU A 225 -3.69 3.24 9.17
N PHE A 226 -4.73 2.82 9.91
CA PHE A 226 -5.95 3.59 10.06
C PHE A 226 -5.72 4.89 10.85
N MET A 227 -4.93 4.83 11.93
CA MET A 227 -4.64 5.99 12.76
C MET A 227 -3.82 7.06 12.04
N LEU A 228 -2.88 6.66 11.19
CA LEU A 228 -2.07 7.59 10.39
C LEU A 228 -2.85 8.20 9.21
N ASN A 229 -3.97 7.61 8.82
CA ASN A 229 -4.88 8.13 7.79
C ASN A 229 -6.29 8.43 8.35
N LYS A 230 -6.37 8.77 9.63
CA LYS A 230 -7.66 8.85 10.35
C LYS A 230 -8.66 9.86 9.76
N GLU A 231 -8.19 11.02 9.33
CA GLU A 231 -9.08 12.08 8.85
C GLU A 231 -9.79 11.70 7.55
N PRO A 232 -9.10 11.28 6.48
CA PRO A 232 -9.76 10.75 5.29
C PRO A 232 -10.63 9.52 5.56
N LEU A 233 -10.16 8.61 6.40
CA LEU A 233 -10.93 7.39 6.69
C LEU A 233 -12.19 7.68 7.52
N CYS A 234 -12.12 8.55 8.51
CA CYS A 234 -13.31 8.95 9.27
C CYS A 234 -14.35 9.64 8.37
N PHE A 235 -13.91 10.51 7.45
CA PHE A 235 -14.79 11.11 6.46
C PHE A 235 -15.57 10.07 5.65
N GLU A 236 -14.88 9.04 5.14
CA GLU A 236 -15.51 7.97 4.36
C GLU A 236 -16.44 7.08 5.21
N ILE A 237 -16.08 6.85 6.49
CA ILE A 237 -16.93 6.10 7.43
C ILE A 237 -18.22 6.90 7.73
N ASP A 238 -18.12 8.18 8.01
CA ASP A 238 -19.29 9.01 8.27
C ASP A 238 -20.21 9.05 7.05
N TYR A 239 -19.62 9.20 5.85
CA TYR A 239 -20.38 9.23 4.62
C TYR A 239 -21.15 7.93 4.36
N ILE A 240 -20.53 6.76 4.57
CA ILE A 240 -21.24 5.48 4.38
C ILE A 240 -22.30 5.24 5.45
N ILE A 241 -22.10 5.71 6.69
CA ILE A 241 -23.12 5.68 7.75
C ILE A 241 -24.35 6.47 7.33
N ASP A 242 -24.16 7.68 6.79
CA ASP A 242 -25.25 8.50 6.28
C ASP A 242 -26.01 7.82 5.15
N ARG A 243 -25.30 7.23 4.18
CA ARG A 243 -25.93 6.49 3.08
C ARG A 243 -26.72 5.28 3.58
N LEU A 244 -26.19 4.51 4.52
CA LEU A 244 -26.91 3.38 5.13
C LEU A 244 -28.13 3.84 5.93
N THR A 245 -28.03 4.99 6.58
CA THR A 245 -29.15 5.63 7.32
C THR A 245 -30.30 5.97 6.37
N GLU A 246 -30.03 6.52 5.19
CA GLU A 246 -31.08 6.82 4.21
C GLU A 246 -31.83 5.55 3.76
N TYR A 247 -31.14 4.45 3.51
CA TYR A 247 -31.80 3.17 3.20
C TYR A 247 -32.68 2.67 4.34
N ARG A 248 -32.16 2.71 5.56
CA ARG A 248 -32.93 2.30 6.77
C ARG A 248 -34.18 3.15 6.91
N ASP A 249 -34.06 4.47 6.83
CA ASP A 249 -35.15 5.40 7.07
C ASP A 249 -36.23 5.30 5.96
N ALA A 250 -35.86 5.14 4.71
CA ALA A 250 -36.80 4.88 3.62
C ALA A 250 -37.61 3.59 3.88
N MET A 251 -36.94 2.51 4.31
CA MET A 251 -37.61 1.25 4.65
C MET A 251 -38.51 1.37 5.88
N GLN A 252 -38.06 2.03 6.94
CA GLN A 252 -38.84 2.22 8.17
C GLN A 252 -40.10 3.05 7.95
N ASN A 253 -40.01 4.06 7.07
CA ASN A 253 -41.15 4.93 6.71
C ASN A 253 -42.05 4.35 5.62
N GLY A 254 -41.72 3.19 5.05
CA GLY A 254 -42.45 2.60 3.92
C GLY A 254 -42.35 3.44 2.63
N ASP A 255 -41.33 4.28 2.49
CA ASP A 255 -41.12 5.17 1.34
C ASP A 255 -40.47 4.39 0.19
N ASN A 256 -41.31 3.71 -0.57
CA ASN A 256 -40.89 2.90 -1.72
C ASN A 256 -40.25 3.73 -2.84
N ASP A 257 -40.69 4.98 -3.02
CA ASP A 257 -40.17 5.84 -4.09
C ASP A 257 -38.76 6.33 -3.74
N ARG A 258 -38.53 6.74 -2.50
CA ARG A 258 -37.19 7.08 -2.03
C ARG A 258 -36.24 5.86 -2.10
N LEU A 259 -36.68 4.71 -1.64
CA LEU A 259 -35.85 3.48 -1.74
C LEU A 259 -35.47 3.15 -3.20
N ARG A 260 -36.44 3.24 -4.11
CA ARG A 260 -36.18 3.02 -5.55
C ARG A 260 -35.17 4.04 -6.11
N GLN A 261 -35.29 5.30 -5.68
CA GLN A 261 -34.35 6.34 -6.10
C GLN A 261 -32.93 6.05 -5.61
N LEU A 262 -32.72 5.69 -4.34
CA LEU A 262 -31.39 5.33 -3.78
C LEU A 262 -30.75 4.16 -4.55
N LEU A 263 -31.52 3.12 -4.84
CA LEU A 263 -31.02 1.97 -5.63
C LEU A 263 -30.63 2.38 -7.06
N LYS A 264 -31.42 3.28 -7.69
CA LYS A 264 -31.14 3.79 -9.03
C LYS A 264 -29.84 4.64 -9.05
N GLU A 265 -29.66 5.52 -8.07
CA GLU A 265 -28.45 6.34 -7.93
C GLU A 265 -27.19 5.45 -7.84
N GLY A 266 -27.19 4.45 -6.96
CA GLY A 266 -26.05 3.53 -6.81
C GLY A 266 -25.76 2.72 -8.08
N ARG A 267 -26.82 2.28 -8.80
CA ARG A 267 -26.67 1.57 -10.06
C ARG A 267 -26.01 2.45 -11.14
N ILE A 268 -26.45 3.70 -11.28
CA ILE A 268 -25.89 4.65 -12.26
C ILE A 268 -24.41 4.90 -11.96
N LEU A 269 -24.05 5.24 -10.73
CA LEU A 269 -22.65 5.44 -10.32
C LEU A 269 -21.77 4.21 -10.61
N LYS A 270 -22.31 3.00 -10.40
CA LYS A 270 -21.57 1.77 -10.72
C LYS A 270 -21.39 1.56 -12.21
N GLU A 271 -22.38 1.91 -13.02
CA GLU A 271 -22.29 1.83 -14.50
C GLU A 271 -21.27 2.83 -15.05
N GLU A 272 -21.21 4.05 -14.51
CA GLU A 272 -20.21 5.07 -14.87
C GLU A 272 -18.79 4.61 -14.50
N THR A 273 -18.59 3.96 -13.35
CA THR A 273 -17.27 3.45 -12.91
C THR A 273 -16.68 2.40 -13.87
N LYS A 274 -17.49 1.67 -14.64
CA LYS A 274 -17.02 0.68 -15.62
C LYS A 274 -16.49 1.29 -16.91
N GLN A 275 -16.70 2.57 -17.12
CA GLN A 275 -16.27 3.28 -18.34
C GLN A 275 -14.91 3.97 -18.18
N LEU A 276 -14.32 3.94 -16.99
CA LEU A 276 -12.99 4.47 -16.66
C LEU A 276 -11.94 3.36 -16.68
#